data_0cacbe2d29c02f99442356fe9ef9a75d
#
_entry.id   0cacbe2d29c02f99442356fe9ef9a75d
#
_cell.length_a   1.000
_cell.length_b   1.000
_cell.length_c   1.000
_cell.angle_alpha   90.00
_cell.angle_beta   90.00
_cell.angle_gamma   90.00
#
_symmetry.space_group_name_H-M   'P 1'
#
loop_
_entity.id
_entity.type
_entity.pdbx_description
1 polymer ?
#
loop_
_entity_poly.entity_id
_entity_poly.type
_entity_poly.pdbx_seq_one_letter_code
_entity_poly.pdbx_strand_id
1 'polypeptide(L)'
;EQYHPLGIVGIISAFNFPVAVWSWNTALAWICGDVCVWKPSEKTPLCSVACQKIIADILKENDLPEGISCLINGDYKVGEYMTKDKRIPLISATGSTRMGKIVASEVGARLGKSLLELGGNNAIIVTPDADVKMTVMGAVFGAVGTAGQRCTSTRRLIIHEDIYNEV
;
A
#
# COMPACT_ATOMS: atom_id res chain seq x y z
N GLU A 1 20.38 7.81 20.88
CA GLU A 1 18.96 7.68 20.57
C GLU A 1 18.46 6.27 20.91
N GLN A 2 17.25 6.17 21.40
CA GLN A 2 16.59 4.91 21.67
C GLN A 2 15.19 4.94 21.03
N TYR A 3 14.85 3.90 20.28
CA TYR A 3 13.53 3.75 19.65
C TYR A 3 12.70 2.74 20.41
N HIS A 4 11.41 3.00 20.51
CA HIS A 4 10.45 2.12 21.18
C HIS A 4 9.31 1.77 20.21
N PRO A 5 8.69 0.58 20.36
CA PRO A 5 7.49 0.24 19.60
C PRO A 5 6.39 1.29 19.72
N LEU A 6 5.64 1.48 18.64
CA LEU A 6 4.47 2.37 18.63
C LEU A 6 3.25 1.70 19.30
N GLY A 7 3.24 0.39 19.35
CA GLY A 7 2.15 -0.43 19.88
C GLY A 7 1.26 -1.00 18.78
N ILE A 8 0.19 -0.30 18.38
CA ILE A 8 -0.75 -0.78 17.36
C ILE A 8 -0.55 0.01 16.08
N VAL A 9 -0.26 -0.69 14.97
CA VAL A 9 -0.20 -0.12 13.62
C VAL A 9 -1.44 -0.54 12.84
N GLY A 10 -2.19 0.44 12.34
CA GLY A 10 -3.30 0.21 11.43
C GLY A 10 -2.81 0.17 9.98
N ILE A 11 -3.17 -0.88 9.23
CA ILE A 11 -2.80 -1.04 7.83
C ILE A 11 -4.08 -1.07 6.98
N ILE A 12 -4.22 -0.13 6.05
CA ILE A 12 -5.30 -0.09 5.06
C ILE A 12 -4.67 -0.34 3.70
N SER A 13 -4.99 -1.48 3.07
CA SER A 13 -4.36 -1.88 1.81
C SER A 13 -5.32 -1.88 0.63
N ALA A 14 -4.77 -1.64 -0.57
CA ALA A 14 -5.50 -1.58 -1.83
C ALA A 14 -5.68 -2.97 -2.46
N PHE A 15 -6.60 -3.06 -3.43
CA PHE A 15 -6.99 -4.32 -4.09
C PHE A 15 -5.97 -4.85 -5.09
N ASN A 16 -5.15 -3.98 -5.69
CA ASN A 16 -4.28 -4.31 -6.81
C ASN A 16 -3.06 -5.17 -6.44
N PHE A 17 -2.62 -5.08 -5.19
CA PHE A 17 -1.60 -5.94 -4.59
C PHE A 17 -2.07 -6.44 -3.22
N PRO A 18 -3.05 -7.37 -3.19
CA PRO A 18 -3.78 -7.70 -1.97
C PRO A 18 -2.96 -8.41 -0.90
N VAL A 19 -1.81 -8.96 -1.26
CA VAL A 19 -0.88 -9.61 -0.34
C VAL A 19 0.36 -8.75 -0.12
N ALA A 20 1.03 -8.32 -1.19
CA ALA A 20 2.33 -7.67 -1.13
C ALA A 20 2.34 -6.38 -0.30
N VAL A 21 1.38 -5.48 -0.54
CA VAL A 21 1.35 -4.18 0.16
C VAL A 21 1.13 -4.34 1.67
N TRP A 22 0.25 -5.24 2.07
CA TRP A 22 0.07 -5.56 3.48
C TRP A 22 1.35 -6.14 4.08
N SER A 23 1.97 -7.13 3.43
CA SER A 23 3.14 -7.83 3.97
C SER A 23 4.34 -6.89 4.17
N TRP A 24 4.56 -5.91 3.29
CA TRP A 24 5.64 -4.92 3.46
C TRP A 24 5.47 -4.14 4.76
N ASN A 25 4.29 -3.58 4.97
CA ASN A 25 4.00 -2.78 6.15
C ASN A 25 4.03 -3.61 7.44
N THR A 26 3.43 -4.80 7.38
CA THR A 26 3.34 -5.69 8.52
C THR A 26 4.70 -6.22 8.97
N ALA A 27 5.55 -6.64 8.01
CA ALA A 27 6.89 -7.13 8.34
C ALA A 27 7.73 -6.07 9.05
N LEU A 28 7.66 -4.81 8.60
CA LEU A 28 8.35 -3.70 9.24
C LEU A 28 7.80 -3.43 10.66
N ALA A 29 6.48 -3.44 10.83
CA ALA A 29 5.85 -3.24 12.12
C ALA A 29 6.25 -4.34 13.12
N TRP A 30 6.17 -5.60 12.71
CA TRP A 30 6.51 -6.72 13.58
C TRP A 30 7.97 -6.73 14.01
N ILE A 31 8.92 -6.45 13.10
CA ILE A 31 10.35 -6.39 13.47
C ILE A 31 10.65 -5.24 14.44
N CYS A 32 9.80 -4.19 14.46
CA CYS A 32 9.88 -3.10 15.41
C CYS A 32 9.14 -3.38 16.74
N GLY A 33 8.53 -4.55 16.88
CA GLY A 33 7.79 -4.94 18.09
C GLY A 33 6.34 -4.43 18.16
N ASP A 34 5.79 -3.97 17.03
CA ASP A 34 4.41 -3.49 16.94
C ASP A 34 3.45 -4.63 16.57
N VAL A 35 2.19 -4.48 16.93
CA VAL A 35 1.10 -5.35 16.48
C VAL A 35 0.30 -4.68 15.37
N CYS A 36 -0.30 -5.49 14.49
CA CYS A 36 -0.98 -4.98 13.31
C CYS A 36 -2.48 -5.24 13.32
N VAL A 37 -3.25 -4.21 12.95
CA VAL A 37 -4.66 -4.33 12.60
C VAL A 37 -4.80 -4.01 11.10
N TRP A 38 -5.15 -5.02 10.32
CA TRP A 38 -5.24 -4.93 8.87
C TRP A 38 -6.67 -4.83 8.37
N LYS A 39 -6.98 -3.77 7.63
CA LYS A 39 -8.20 -3.61 6.84
C LYS A 39 -7.84 -3.68 5.35
N PRO A 40 -8.05 -4.82 4.68
CA PRO A 40 -7.83 -4.95 3.24
C PRO A 40 -8.91 -4.23 2.43
N SER A 41 -8.71 -4.17 1.11
CA SER A 41 -9.79 -3.76 0.21
C SER A 41 -10.94 -4.76 0.24
N GLU A 42 -12.16 -4.26 0.27
CA GLU A 42 -13.40 -5.04 0.15
C GLU A 42 -13.53 -5.80 -1.17
N LYS A 43 -12.70 -5.47 -2.17
CA LYS A 43 -12.67 -6.15 -3.47
C LYS A 43 -11.91 -7.47 -3.47
N THR A 44 -11.02 -7.68 -2.49
CA THR A 44 -10.13 -8.84 -2.43
C THR A 44 -10.10 -9.50 -1.04
N PRO A 45 -11.26 -9.79 -0.41
CA PRO A 45 -11.31 -10.25 0.97
C PRO A 45 -10.74 -11.66 1.15
N LEU A 46 -10.83 -12.53 0.13
CA LEU A 46 -10.35 -13.91 0.23
C LEU A 46 -8.83 -13.99 0.36
N CYS A 47 -8.09 -13.10 -0.30
CA CYS A 47 -6.64 -13.03 -0.16
C CYS A 47 -6.24 -12.74 1.28
N SER A 48 -6.93 -11.81 1.93
CA SER A 48 -6.63 -11.44 3.31
C SER A 48 -6.99 -12.54 4.32
N VAL A 49 -8.10 -13.23 4.09
CA VAL A 49 -8.49 -14.38 4.92
C VAL A 49 -7.45 -15.51 4.82
N ALA A 50 -6.97 -15.80 3.60
CA ALA A 50 -5.94 -16.81 3.38
C ALA A 50 -4.63 -16.44 4.09
N CYS A 51 -4.17 -15.19 3.95
CA CYS A 51 -2.98 -14.70 4.65
C CYS A 51 -3.13 -14.79 6.17
N GLN A 52 -4.26 -14.32 6.70
CA GLN A 52 -4.51 -14.35 8.15
C GLN A 52 -4.54 -15.78 8.69
N LYS A 53 -5.09 -16.73 7.93
CA LYS A 53 -5.07 -18.15 8.33
C LYS A 53 -3.65 -18.69 8.46
N ILE A 54 -2.78 -18.41 7.46
CA ILE A 54 -1.38 -18.84 7.50
C ILE A 54 -0.66 -18.23 8.72
N ILE A 55 -0.86 -16.93 8.96
CA ILE A 55 -0.25 -16.26 10.11
C ILE A 55 -0.76 -16.82 11.43
N ALA A 56 -2.07 -17.07 11.56
CA ALA A 56 -2.65 -17.64 12.77
C ALA A 56 -2.07 -19.03 13.07
N ASP A 57 -1.90 -19.88 12.05
CA ASP A 57 -1.30 -21.20 12.22
C ASP A 57 0.18 -21.08 12.70
N ILE A 58 0.96 -20.15 12.12
CA ILE A 58 2.36 -19.90 12.53
C ILE A 58 2.43 -19.36 13.96
N LEU A 59 1.58 -18.40 14.33
CA LEU A 59 1.54 -17.85 15.69
C LEU A 59 1.25 -18.96 16.72
N LYS A 60 0.28 -19.81 16.40
CA LYS A 60 -0.11 -20.94 17.25
C LYS A 60 1.02 -21.98 17.39
N GLU A 61 1.70 -22.34 16.30
CA GLU A 61 2.83 -23.29 16.29
C GLU A 61 4.02 -22.81 17.13
N ASN A 62 4.14 -21.49 17.32
CA ASN A 62 5.23 -20.88 18.09
C ASN A 62 4.79 -20.32 19.46
N ASP A 63 3.62 -20.69 19.95
CA ASP A 63 3.05 -20.21 21.24
C ASP A 63 3.03 -18.68 21.36
N LEU A 64 2.79 -17.98 20.23
CA LEU A 64 2.70 -16.52 20.17
C LEU A 64 1.25 -16.05 20.28
N PRO A 65 1.02 -14.85 20.85
CA PRO A 65 -0.32 -14.29 20.97
C PRO A 65 -0.96 -14.03 19.59
N GLU A 66 -2.20 -14.45 19.39
CA GLU A 66 -2.95 -14.20 18.15
C GLU A 66 -3.16 -12.71 17.84
N GLY A 67 -3.17 -11.85 18.86
CA GLY A 67 -3.31 -10.40 18.72
C GLY A 67 -2.15 -9.68 18.02
N ILE A 68 -1.06 -10.38 17.72
CA ILE A 68 0.06 -9.82 16.92
C ILE A 68 -0.41 -9.43 15.53
N SER A 69 -1.33 -10.22 14.94
CA SER A 69 -1.89 -9.96 13.61
C SER A 69 -3.41 -10.06 13.65
N CYS A 70 -4.08 -8.95 13.44
CA CYS A 70 -5.54 -8.89 13.43
C CYS A 70 -6.06 -8.47 12.06
N LEU A 71 -7.04 -9.20 11.53
CA LEU A 71 -7.72 -8.90 10.27
C LEU A 71 -9.14 -8.40 10.54
N ILE A 72 -9.49 -7.27 9.93
CA ILE A 72 -10.86 -6.75 9.94
C ILE A 72 -11.32 -6.53 8.50
N ASN A 73 -12.20 -7.37 8.00
CA ASN A 73 -12.85 -7.18 6.72
C ASN A 73 -14.07 -6.25 6.85
N GLY A 74 -14.26 -5.42 5.85
CA GLY A 74 -15.40 -4.51 5.78
C GLY A 74 -15.21 -3.43 4.71
N ASP A 75 -16.21 -2.58 4.57
CA ASP A 75 -16.21 -1.46 3.64
C ASP A 75 -15.35 -0.28 4.15
N TYR A 76 -15.48 0.86 3.49
CA TYR A 76 -14.74 2.08 3.84
C TYR A 76 -15.03 2.56 5.28
N LYS A 77 -16.21 2.27 5.85
CA LYS A 77 -16.58 2.69 7.22
C LYS A 77 -15.65 2.08 8.26
N VAL A 78 -15.25 0.82 8.06
CA VAL A 78 -14.24 0.19 8.94
C VAL A 78 -12.93 0.96 8.91
N GLY A 79 -12.49 1.39 7.71
CA GLY A 79 -11.32 2.26 7.57
C GLY A 79 -11.48 3.59 8.32
N GLU A 80 -12.65 4.22 8.24
CA GLU A 80 -12.96 5.45 8.97
C GLU A 80 -12.90 5.25 10.49
N TYR A 81 -13.42 4.15 11.01
CA TYR A 81 -13.29 3.82 12.44
C TYR A 81 -11.82 3.70 12.85
N MET A 82 -11.01 2.99 12.06
CA MET A 82 -9.58 2.84 12.34
C MET A 82 -8.84 4.18 12.34
N THR A 83 -9.13 5.08 11.39
CA THR A 83 -8.47 6.40 11.32
C THR A 83 -8.79 7.29 12.51
N LYS A 84 -9.96 7.14 13.10
CA LYS A 84 -10.43 7.91 14.27
C LYS A 84 -9.99 7.32 15.61
N ASP A 85 -9.60 6.05 15.65
CA ASP A 85 -9.25 5.38 16.89
C ASP A 85 -7.88 5.84 17.42
N LYS A 86 -7.89 6.50 18.58
CA LYS A 86 -6.68 7.03 19.22
C LYS A 86 -5.71 5.95 19.72
N ARG A 87 -6.17 4.71 19.84
CA ARG A 87 -5.32 3.57 20.22
C ARG A 87 -4.38 3.12 19.12
N ILE A 88 -4.63 3.57 17.88
CA ILE A 88 -3.80 3.28 16.70
C ILE A 88 -2.95 4.52 16.36
N PRO A 89 -1.76 4.68 16.90
CA PRO A 89 -0.93 5.87 16.73
C PRO A 89 -0.45 6.08 15.28
N LEU A 90 -0.32 5.02 14.50
CA LEU A 90 0.09 5.06 13.10
C LEU A 90 -0.92 4.34 12.19
N ILE A 91 -1.36 5.02 11.14
CA ILE A 91 -2.11 4.43 10.04
C ILE A 91 -1.23 4.43 8.79
N SER A 92 -0.90 3.25 8.27
CA SER A 92 -0.28 3.07 6.96
C SER A 92 -1.37 2.73 5.94
N ALA A 93 -1.61 3.63 4.99
CA ALA A 93 -2.71 3.50 4.04
C ALA A 93 -2.22 3.59 2.59
N THR A 94 -2.57 2.58 1.79
CA THR A 94 -2.30 2.53 0.36
C THR A 94 -3.61 2.55 -0.42
N GLY A 95 -3.74 3.50 -1.35
CA GLY A 95 -4.95 3.62 -2.15
C GLY A 95 -5.02 4.89 -3.00
N SER A 96 -6.23 5.39 -3.22
CA SER A 96 -6.44 6.59 -4.02
C SER A 96 -6.02 7.87 -3.29
N THR A 97 -5.62 8.90 -4.05
CA THR A 97 -5.33 10.23 -3.49
C THR A 97 -6.52 10.81 -2.70
N ARG A 98 -7.76 10.54 -3.14
CA ARG A 98 -8.97 10.95 -2.41
C ARG A 98 -9.01 10.30 -1.03
N MET A 99 -8.81 8.99 -0.94
CA MET A 99 -8.76 8.27 0.33
C MET A 99 -7.60 8.77 1.21
N GLY A 100 -6.42 8.96 0.63
CA GLY A 100 -5.26 9.47 1.36
C GLY A 100 -5.49 10.83 2.03
N LYS A 101 -6.17 11.76 1.34
CA LYS A 101 -6.54 13.06 1.91
C LYS A 101 -7.47 12.93 3.12
N ILE A 102 -8.44 12.02 3.05
CA ILE A 102 -9.36 11.76 4.17
C ILE A 102 -8.59 11.17 5.35
N VAL A 103 -7.76 10.14 5.10
CA VAL A 103 -6.92 9.51 6.15
C VAL A 103 -6.00 10.54 6.80
N ALA A 104 -5.30 11.36 6.01
CA ALA A 104 -4.41 12.40 6.52
C ALA A 104 -5.16 13.38 7.44
N SER A 105 -6.33 13.84 7.01
CA SER A 105 -7.16 14.77 7.78
C SER A 105 -7.63 14.18 9.11
N GLU A 106 -8.22 12.97 9.07
CA GLU A 106 -8.77 12.31 10.27
C GLU A 106 -7.67 11.94 11.28
N VAL A 107 -6.56 11.39 10.79
CA VAL A 107 -5.43 11.01 11.64
C VAL A 107 -4.72 12.25 12.20
N GLY A 108 -4.53 13.28 11.37
CA GLY A 108 -3.95 14.56 11.79
C GLY A 108 -4.78 15.27 12.84
N ALA A 109 -6.13 15.27 12.73
CA ALA A 109 -7.03 15.88 13.69
C ALA A 109 -6.88 15.34 15.12
N ARG A 110 -6.40 14.10 15.26
CA ARG A 110 -6.12 13.46 16.57
C ARG A 110 -4.63 13.42 16.93
N LEU A 111 -3.77 14.12 16.17
CA LEU A 111 -2.32 14.16 16.31
C LEU A 111 -1.63 12.77 16.15
N GLY A 112 -2.26 11.87 15.38
CA GLY A 112 -1.70 10.58 14.99
C GLY A 112 -0.75 10.74 13.81
N LYS A 113 -0.06 9.65 13.46
CA LYS A 113 0.84 9.57 12.30
C LYS A 113 0.17 8.85 11.15
N SER A 114 0.39 9.31 9.92
CA SER A 114 -0.05 8.61 8.71
C SER A 114 1.11 8.42 7.74
N LEU A 115 1.22 7.22 7.17
CA LEU A 115 2.09 6.89 6.06
C LEU A 115 1.17 6.58 4.87
N LEU A 116 1.33 7.33 3.78
CA LEU A 116 0.39 7.29 2.68
C LEU A 116 1.10 6.95 1.37
N GLU A 117 0.74 5.81 0.78
CA GLU A 117 1.15 5.38 -0.54
C GLU A 117 -0.03 5.55 -1.50
N LEU A 118 0.04 6.53 -2.39
CA LEU A 118 -1.10 6.97 -3.20
C LEU A 118 -0.87 6.77 -4.70
N GLY A 119 -1.89 7.04 -5.50
CA GLY A 119 -1.81 7.00 -6.95
C GLY A 119 -0.98 8.14 -7.53
N GLY A 120 -0.53 7.95 -8.77
CA GLY A 120 0.22 8.93 -9.52
C GLY A 120 -0.24 9.04 -10.97
N ASN A 121 0.25 10.07 -11.66
CA ASN A 121 0.12 10.25 -13.10
C ASN A 121 1.51 10.18 -13.75
N ASN A 122 2.10 8.98 -13.70
CA ASN A 122 3.50 8.74 -13.99
C ASN A 122 3.83 8.93 -15.45
N ALA A 123 5.02 9.48 -15.72
CA ALA A 123 5.51 9.72 -17.07
C ALA A 123 6.87 9.05 -17.31
N ILE A 124 7.11 8.66 -18.55
CA ILE A 124 8.44 8.38 -19.09
C ILE A 124 8.82 9.59 -19.94
N ILE A 125 9.99 10.16 -19.66
CA ILE A 125 10.59 11.25 -20.45
C ILE A 125 11.61 10.62 -21.38
N VAL A 126 11.46 10.85 -22.69
CA VAL A 126 12.29 10.24 -23.73
C VAL A 126 13.10 11.35 -24.40
N THR A 127 14.41 11.34 -24.16
CA THR A 127 15.38 12.28 -24.74
C THR A 127 15.91 11.78 -26.10
N PRO A 128 16.53 12.62 -26.92
CA PRO A 128 17.08 12.21 -28.21
C PRO A 128 18.08 11.04 -28.14
N ASP A 129 18.81 10.94 -27.04
CA ASP A 129 19.82 9.88 -26.81
C ASP A 129 19.23 8.59 -26.24
N ALA A 130 17.90 8.48 -26.11
CA ALA A 130 17.27 7.31 -25.51
C ALA A 130 17.37 6.08 -26.42
N ASP A 131 17.55 4.91 -25.82
CA ASP A 131 17.36 3.63 -26.52
C ASP A 131 15.85 3.43 -26.77
N VAL A 132 15.43 3.65 -28.02
CA VAL A 132 14.04 3.57 -28.44
C VAL A 132 13.44 2.20 -28.17
N LYS A 133 14.18 1.11 -28.44
CA LYS A 133 13.69 -0.26 -28.22
C LYS A 133 13.42 -0.53 -26.74
N MET A 134 14.34 -0.15 -25.87
CA MET A 134 14.19 -0.29 -24.42
C MET A 134 13.05 0.60 -23.91
N THR A 135 12.93 1.82 -24.45
CA THR A 135 11.85 2.76 -24.09
C THR A 135 10.49 2.18 -24.41
N VAL A 136 10.28 1.64 -25.61
CA VAL A 136 9.01 1.03 -26.02
C VAL A 136 8.67 -0.17 -25.15
N MET A 137 9.63 -1.07 -24.93
CA MET A 137 9.41 -2.24 -24.05
C MET A 137 9.05 -1.83 -22.62
N GLY A 138 9.79 -0.87 -22.06
CA GLY A 138 9.53 -0.34 -20.71
C GLY A 138 8.18 0.38 -20.61
N ALA A 139 7.82 1.15 -21.64
CA ALA A 139 6.53 1.85 -21.70
C ALA A 139 5.34 0.89 -21.77
N VAL A 140 5.42 -0.14 -22.62
CA VAL A 140 4.39 -1.17 -22.73
C VAL A 140 4.26 -1.92 -21.41
N PHE A 141 5.36 -2.43 -20.85
CA PHE A 141 5.34 -3.12 -19.57
C PHE A 141 4.77 -2.24 -18.43
N GLY A 142 5.21 -0.98 -18.38
CA GLY A 142 4.73 -0.03 -17.37
C GLY A 142 3.24 0.33 -17.52
N ALA A 143 2.72 0.34 -18.76
CA ALA A 143 1.33 0.68 -19.03
C ALA A 143 0.37 -0.50 -18.76
N VAL A 144 0.73 -1.72 -19.19
CA VAL A 144 -0.19 -2.87 -19.15
C VAL A 144 0.06 -3.81 -17.98
N GLY A 145 1.23 -3.74 -17.33
CA GLY A 145 1.56 -4.57 -16.18
C GLY A 145 0.50 -4.45 -15.07
N THR A 146 0.06 -5.59 -14.49
CA THR A 146 -1.02 -5.65 -13.50
C THR A 146 -2.32 -4.99 -14.03
N ALA A 147 -2.65 -5.24 -15.31
CA ALA A 147 -3.80 -4.65 -16.00
C ALA A 147 -3.83 -3.10 -15.95
N GLY A 148 -2.67 -2.45 -15.92
CA GLY A 148 -2.56 -0.99 -15.76
C GLY A 148 -3.01 -0.46 -14.39
N GLN A 149 -3.09 -1.31 -13.38
CA GLN A 149 -3.61 -0.98 -12.05
C GLN A 149 -2.52 -0.80 -10.99
N ARG A 150 -1.35 -0.31 -11.37
CA ARG A 150 -0.29 0.07 -10.41
C ARG A 150 -0.36 1.56 -10.09
N CYS A 151 0.07 1.93 -8.90
CA CYS A 151 0.37 3.33 -8.56
C CYS A 151 1.46 3.90 -9.48
N THR A 152 2.34 3.04 -10.01
CA THR A 152 3.45 3.36 -10.92
C THR A 152 3.14 3.10 -12.40
N SER A 153 1.90 2.75 -12.79
CA SER A 153 1.55 2.56 -14.20
C SER A 153 1.93 3.78 -15.04
N THR A 154 2.61 3.55 -16.17
CA THR A 154 2.92 4.61 -17.14
C THR A 154 1.63 5.17 -17.71
N ARG A 155 1.41 6.47 -17.54
CA ARG A 155 0.21 7.19 -18.01
C ARG A 155 0.52 8.12 -19.16
N ARG A 156 1.77 8.57 -19.25
CA ARG A 156 2.20 9.56 -20.24
C ARG A 156 3.58 9.19 -20.79
N LEU A 157 3.77 9.44 -22.08
CA LEU A 157 5.08 9.52 -22.70
C LEU A 157 5.32 10.98 -23.08
N ILE A 158 6.44 11.55 -22.66
CA ILE A 158 6.89 12.89 -23.00
C ILE A 158 8.12 12.71 -23.86
N ILE A 159 7.91 12.77 -25.18
CA ILE A 159 8.92 12.41 -26.18
C ILE A 159 9.48 13.68 -26.80
N HIS A 160 10.82 13.76 -26.92
CA HIS A 160 11.47 14.84 -27.62
C HIS A 160 11.07 14.83 -29.10
N GLU A 161 10.91 16.01 -29.71
CA GLU A 161 10.42 16.17 -31.09
C GLU A 161 11.27 15.44 -32.14
N ASP A 162 12.60 15.39 -31.94
CA ASP A 162 13.52 14.77 -32.88
C ASP A 162 13.33 13.27 -33.07
N ILE A 163 12.79 12.58 -32.04
CA ILE A 163 12.59 11.13 -32.07
C ILE A 163 11.13 10.70 -31.89
N TYR A 164 10.22 11.68 -31.98
CA TYR A 164 8.79 11.43 -31.74
C TYR A 164 8.19 10.36 -32.65
N ASN A 165 8.65 10.30 -33.92
CA ASN A 165 8.13 9.33 -34.90
C ASN A 165 8.84 7.95 -34.83
N GLU A 166 9.85 7.81 -34.01
CA GLU A 166 10.60 6.56 -33.84
C GLU A 166 10.09 5.73 -32.66
N VAL A 167 9.43 6.38 -31.71
CA VAL A 167 8.85 5.79 -30.51
C VAL A 167 7.37 5.51 -30.70
#